data_955ece8ca0325e4a2eb51a8d5c0de32c
#
_entry.id   955ece8ca0325e4a2eb51a8d5c0de32c
#
_cell.length_a   1.000
_cell.length_b   1.000
_cell.length_c   1.000
_cell.angle_alpha   90.00
_cell.angle_beta   90.00
_cell.angle_gamma   90.00
#
_symmetry.space_group_name_H-M   'P 1'
#
loop_
_entity.id
_entity.type
_entity.pdbx_description
1 polymer ?
#
loop_
_entity_poly.entity_id
_entity_poly.type
_entity_poly.pdbx_seq_one_letter_code
_entity_poly.pdbx_strand_id
1 'polypeptide(L)'
;MRFTGLLVASVVLAGLAAGLWYSNKEKAAEAAKPPADASPKILSLTDADITKIDIKKVDGRETAIEKDKSGAWTMSAPKPYLVDKDAASQLSSSVSNVSSDRVVEEKGTNLNEYGLVPPNIEVDVTMKDGKTKKLLIGDDTPTGSGAFAMLAGDPRVFTIASYTKTGFDKTVNDLRDKRLLTFDQDKLSRVELSAKKQDIEFGRNKDSWQILKPKPLRADSLQVDELIRKLKDAKMDLAVSDEDAKKAAAAFASGTPVATVKVTDPSGTQELQVRKNKDDYYAKSAAVEGVHKVTNDVGAGLDKGLDDFRNKKLFDFGFSDPNKVEIHAGGKTYAFQKGGEDWWSNGKKMDNISVQNLLDKLRDLAASKFPDTGFTAAAIDITVTSNDNKRVEKVLIAQSGKDYIAQRENEPSLYQIDGKNVDEMTKAASDVKEAPAPAKKK
;
A
#
# COMPACT_ATOMS: atom_id res chain seq x y z
N MET A 1 74.98 24.48 40.00
CA MET A 1 74.61 24.50 38.52
C MET A 1 73.43 23.56 38.15
N ARG A 2 72.42 23.37 38.96
CA ARG A 2 71.27 22.48 38.62
C ARG A 2 69.91 23.22 38.53
N PHE A 3 69.82 24.49 38.98
CA PHE A 3 68.54 25.24 39.01
C PHE A 3 68.28 26.02 37.71
N THR A 4 69.28 26.43 36.94
CA THR A 4 69.12 27.15 35.72
C THR A 4 68.54 26.29 34.59
N GLY A 5 68.85 25.00 34.51
CA GLY A 5 68.26 24.05 33.53
C GLY A 5 66.76 23.81 33.78
N LEU A 6 66.35 23.78 35.03
CA LEU A 6 64.91 23.62 35.39
C LEU A 6 64.07 24.84 35.04
N LEU A 7 64.62 26.05 35.18
CA LEU A 7 63.94 27.30 34.82
C LEU A 7 63.81 27.46 33.31
N VAL A 8 64.84 27.08 32.55
CA VAL A 8 64.74 27.07 31.05
C VAL A 8 63.73 26.03 30.56
N ALA A 9 63.72 24.85 31.16
CA ALA A 9 62.74 23.82 30.77
C ALA A 9 61.31 24.25 31.10
N SER A 10 61.05 24.93 32.25
CA SER A 10 59.75 25.44 32.58
C SER A 10 59.24 26.55 31.65
N VAL A 11 60.13 27.44 31.20
CA VAL A 11 59.78 28.48 30.22
C VAL A 11 59.48 27.91 28.85
N VAL A 12 60.23 26.89 28.42
CA VAL A 12 59.97 26.19 27.14
C VAL A 12 58.63 25.44 27.20
N LEU A 13 58.34 24.76 28.32
CA LEU A 13 57.06 24.06 28.52
C LEU A 13 55.85 25.03 28.56
N ALA A 14 56.00 26.20 29.22
CA ALA A 14 54.97 27.22 29.20
C ALA A 14 54.76 27.83 27.83
N GLY A 15 55.81 28.03 27.04
CA GLY A 15 55.74 28.46 25.63
C GLY A 15 55.03 27.46 24.73
N LEU A 16 55.34 26.15 24.90
CA LEU A 16 54.68 25.08 24.15
C LEU A 16 53.20 24.92 24.53
N ALA A 17 52.88 25.05 25.83
CA ALA A 17 51.48 24.99 26.31
C ALA A 17 50.68 26.20 25.80
N ALA A 18 51.22 27.39 25.80
CA ALA A 18 50.60 28.58 25.25
C ALA A 18 50.41 28.46 23.70
N GLY A 19 51.42 27.93 22.98
CA GLY A 19 51.33 27.65 21.54
C GLY A 19 50.26 26.60 21.22
N LEU A 20 50.17 25.54 21.98
CA LEU A 20 49.13 24.52 21.85
C LEU A 20 47.72 25.06 22.16
N TRP A 21 47.62 25.87 23.20
CA TRP A 21 46.34 26.51 23.52
C TRP A 21 45.86 27.46 22.43
N TYR A 22 46.79 28.28 21.87
CA TYR A 22 46.49 29.21 20.80
C TYR A 22 46.12 28.45 19.48
N SER A 23 46.86 27.41 19.13
CA SER A 23 46.58 26.57 17.95
C SER A 23 45.24 25.82 18.10
N ASN A 24 44.92 25.32 19.32
CA ASN A 24 43.64 24.70 19.56
C ASN A 24 42.46 25.68 19.51
N LYS A 25 42.68 26.92 19.97
CA LYS A 25 41.69 28.00 19.89
C LYS A 25 41.43 28.43 18.43
N GLU A 26 42.49 28.55 17.64
CA GLU A 26 42.33 28.79 16.19
C GLU A 26 41.62 27.64 15.47
N LYS A 27 42.02 26.42 15.72
CA LYS A 27 41.35 25.24 15.14
C LYS A 27 39.88 25.13 15.60
N ALA A 28 39.55 25.45 16.83
CA ALA A 28 38.18 25.50 17.29
C ALA A 28 37.39 26.66 16.67
N ALA A 29 38.00 27.79 16.42
CA ALA A 29 37.42 28.94 15.73
C ALA A 29 37.23 28.64 14.22
N GLU A 30 38.14 27.88 13.60
CA GLU A 30 38.07 27.46 12.20
C GLU A 30 37.04 26.35 12.03
N ALA A 31 36.95 25.39 12.96
CA ALA A 31 35.92 24.35 12.98
C ALA A 31 34.51 24.91 13.29
N ALA A 32 34.40 26.04 13.95
CA ALA A 32 33.14 26.75 14.16
C ALA A 32 32.69 27.61 12.97
N LYS A 33 33.58 27.87 11.99
CA LYS A 33 33.16 28.48 10.72
C LYS A 33 32.41 27.44 9.89
N PRO A 34 31.23 27.80 9.33
CA PRO A 34 30.61 26.96 8.33
C PRO A 34 31.62 26.63 7.23
N PRO A 35 31.64 25.39 6.69
CA PRO A 35 32.49 25.07 5.53
C PRO A 35 32.35 26.17 4.47
N ALA A 36 33.46 26.58 3.84
CA ALA A 36 33.45 27.61 2.83
C ALA A 36 32.52 27.28 1.63
N ASP A 37 32.11 26.04 1.49
CA ASP A 37 31.14 25.53 0.50
C ASP A 37 29.72 25.29 1.09
N ALA A 38 29.42 25.73 2.31
CA ALA A 38 28.07 25.59 2.85
C ALA A 38 27.14 26.57 2.12
N SER A 39 26.23 26.04 1.31
CA SER A 39 25.17 26.83 0.63
C SER A 39 24.44 27.71 1.64
N PRO A 40 24.33 29.02 1.42
CA PRO A 40 23.67 29.94 2.35
C PRO A 40 22.23 29.50 2.60
N LYS A 41 21.80 29.44 3.86
CA LYS A 41 20.41 29.14 4.19
C LYS A 41 19.53 30.37 4.02
N ILE A 42 18.44 30.24 3.30
CA ILE A 42 17.41 31.27 3.14
C ILE A 42 16.41 31.15 4.27
N LEU A 43 15.98 29.92 4.61
CA LEU A 43 15.01 29.65 5.64
C LEU A 43 15.45 28.42 6.45
N SER A 44 15.32 28.50 7.76
CA SER A 44 15.59 27.39 8.69
C SER A 44 14.58 27.47 9.82
N LEU A 45 13.59 26.57 9.79
CA LEU A 45 12.49 26.48 10.76
C LEU A 45 12.45 25.08 11.35
N THR A 46 11.85 24.96 12.52
CA THR A 46 11.49 23.65 13.09
C THR A 46 10.19 23.18 12.44
N ASP A 47 10.21 22.09 11.68
CA ASP A 47 9.03 21.53 10.98
C ASP A 47 7.82 21.33 11.92
N ALA A 48 8.08 20.87 13.15
CA ALA A 48 7.03 20.67 14.16
C ALA A 48 6.31 21.97 14.57
N ASP A 49 6.93 23.13 14.36
CA ASP A 49 6.35 24.44 14.72
C ASP A 49 5.56 25.07 13.59
N ILE A 50 5.61 24.51 12.38
CA ILE A 50 4.83 24.99 11.25
C ILE A 50 3.37 24.59 11.44
N THR A 51 2.47 25.58 11.35
CA THR A 51 1.01 25.39 11.53
C THR A 51 0.21 25.68 10.28
N LYS A 52 0.73 26.54 9.37
CA LYS A 52 0.08 26.86 8.10
C LYS A 52 1.12 27.10 7.01
N ILE A 53 0.82 26.66 5.80
CA ILE A 53 1.57 26.94 4.57
C ILE A 53 0.57 27.43 3.53
N ASP A 54 0.83 28.61 2.98
CA ASP A 54 -0.02 29.27 1.98
C ASP A 54 0.83 29.58 0.75
N ILE A 55 0.44 29.03 -0.39
CA ILE A 55 1.12 29.17 -1.68
C ILE A 55 0.24 29.99 -2.59
N LYS A 56 0.72 31.16 -3.00
CA LYS A 56 0.05 32.05 -3.95
C LYS A 56 0.86 32.16 -5.23
N LYS A 57 0.19 32.04 -6.36
CA LYS A 57 0.78 32.18 -7.68
C LYS A 57 0.43 33.54 -8.28
N VAL A 58 1.29 34.02 -9.18
CA VAL A 58 1.09 35.30 -9.87
C VAL A 58 -0.24 35.39 -10.63
N ASP A 59 -0.79 34.26 -11.06
CA ASP A 59 -2.09 34.18 -11.75
C ASP A 59 -3.31 34.19 -10.80
N GLY A 60 -3.09 34.42 -9.50
CA GLY A 60 -4.12 34.51 -8.47
C GLY A 60 -4.57 33.18 -7.89
N ARG A 61 -4.01 32.04 -8.32
CA ARG A 61 -4.29 30.73 -7.69
C ARG A 61 -3.65 30.68 -6.32
N GLU A 62 -4.43 30.21 -5.36
CA GLU A 62 -4.02 30.02 -3.96
C GLU A 62 -4.25 28.58 -3.53
N THR A 63 -3.28 28.02 -2.81
CA THR A 63 -3.37 26.70 -2.19
C THR A 63 -2.84 26.81 -0.76
N ALA A 64 -3.70 26.66 0.22
CA ALA A 64 -3.31 26.76 1.63
C ALA A 64 -3.68 25.49 2.40
N ILE A 65 -2.73 25.02 3.21
CA ILE A 65 -2.94 23.93 4.18
C ILE A 65 -2.62 24.41 5.58
N GLU A 66 -3.38 23.93 6.55
CA GLU A 66 -3.20 24.26 7.97
C GLU A 66 -3.42 23.07 8.87
N LYS A 67 -2.77 23.03 10.01
CA LYS A 67 -2.98 21.99 11.01
C LYS A 67 -4.24 22.27 11.81
N ASP A 68 -5.11 21.29 11.90
CA ASP A 68 -6.27 21.32 12.77
C ASP A 68 -5.89 21.17 14.27
N LYS A 69 -6.87 21.15 15.15
CA LYS A 69 -6.66 20.99 16.60
C LYS A 69 -6.01 19.66 16.99
N SER A 70 -6.10 18.65 16.14
CA SER A 70 -5.47 17.35 16.33
C SER A 70 -4.03 17.30 15.80
N GLY A 71 -3.59 18.34 15.09
CA GLY A 71 -2.31 18.43 14.42
C GLY A 71 -2.29 17.81 13.01
N ALA A 72 -3.44 17.39 12.49
CA ALA A 72 -3.56 16.87 11.12
C ALA A 72 -3.64 18.03 10.12
N TRP A 73 -2.97 17.88 8.97
CA TRP A 73 -3.06 18.83 7.88
C TRP A 73 -4.42 18.79 7.19
N THR A 74 -5.01 19.95 7.01
CA THR A 74 -6.28 20.18 6.28
C THR A 74 -6.08 21.28 5.26
N MET A 75 -6.79 21.26 4.16
CA MET A 75 -6.76 22.36 3.18
C MET A 75 -7.76 23.43 3.59
N SER A 76 -7.31 24.70 3.61
CA SER A 76 -8.15 25.86 3.94
C SER A 76 -8.48 26.71 2.73
N ALA A 77 -7.65 26.69 1.69
CA ALA A 77 -7.93 27.40 0.44
C ALA A 77 -7.60 26.51 -0.78
N PRO A 78 -8.35 26.63 -1.88
CA PRO A 78 -9.52 27.50 -2.11
C PRO A 78 -10.82 26.99 -1.46
N LYS A 79 -10.85 25.70 -1.06
CA LYS A 79 -11.97 25.02 -0.38
C LYS A 79 -11.43 24.02 0.63
N PRO A 80 -12.19 23.64 1.66
CA PRO A 80 -11.79 22.59 2.56
C PRO A 80 -11.80 21.22 1.85
N TYR A 81 -10.62 20.63 1.70
CA TYR A 81 -10.42 19.28 1.20
C TYR A 81 -9.59 18.46 2.18
N LEU A 82 -9.75 17.15 2.12
CA LEU A 82 -8.82 16.24 2.77
C LEU A 82 -7.45 16.36 2.09
N VAL A 83 -6.39 16.36 2.90
CA VAL A 83 -5.01 16.51 2.43
C VAL A 83 -4.30 15.16 2.47
N ASP A 84 -3.52 14.90 1.44
CA ASP A 84 -2.60 13.77 1.42
C ASP A 84 -1.50 14.01 2.45
N LYS A 85 -1.40 13.12 3.45
CA LYS A 85 -0.50 13.28 4.59
C LYS A 85 0.98 13.31 4.17
N ASP A 86 1.33 12.50 3.19
CA ASP A 86 2.72 12.39 2.73
C ASP A 86 3.10 13.63 1.92
N ALA A 87 2.20 14.10 1.05
CA ALA A 87 2.40 15.33 0.28
C ALA A 87 2.51 16.57 1.20
N ALA A 88 1.66 16.66 2.23
CA ALA A 88 1.73 17.76 3.20
C ALA A 88 3.01 17.69 4.06
N SER A 89 3.40 16.51 4.52
CA SER A 89 4.63 16.34 5.28
C SER A 89 5.86 16.68 4.45
N GLN A 90 5.88 16.28 3.17
CA GLN A 90 6.96 16.61 2.26
C GLN A 90 7.04 18.13 2.00
N LEU A 91 5.90 18.81 1.81
CA LEU A 91 5.86 20.26 1.67
C LEU A 91 6.35 20.95 2.94
N SER A 92 5.86 20.54 4.12
CA SER A 92 6.28 21.08 5.42
C SER A 92 7.78 20.94 5.63
N SER A 93 8.35 19.77 5.37
CA SER A 93 9.78 19.52 5.43
C SER A 93 10.57 20.38 4.43
N SER A 94 10.05 20.57 3.22
CA SER A 94 10.71 21.39 2.19
C SER A 94 10.75 22.87 2.58
N VAL A 95 9.66 23.41 3.13
CA VAL A 95 9.64 24.84 3.58
C VAL A 95 10.40 25.05 4.87
N SER A 96 10.62 24.02 5.69
CA SER A 96 11.35 24.13 6.95
C SER A 96 12.83 24.41 6.75
N ASN A 97 13.43 23.97 5.63
CA ASN A 97 14.86 24.12 5.37
C ASN A 97 15.12 24.43 3.90
N VAL A 98 15.21 25.72 3.58
CA VAL A 98 15.48 26.22 2.23
C VAL A 98 16.91 26.72 2.16
N SER A 99 17.73 26.05 1.34
CA SER A 99 19.10 26.47 1.05
C SER A 99 19.17 27.16 -0.31
N SER A 100 20.07 28.12 -0.46
CA SER A 100 20.39 28.71 -1.76
C SER A 100 21.56 28.00 -2.39
N ASP A 101 21.66 28.10 -3.71
CA ASP A 101 22.89 27.71 -4.42
C ASP A 101 23.96 28.82 -4.27
N ARG A 102 23.53 30.07 -4.34
CA ARG A 102 24.42 31.26 -4.17
C ARG A 102 23.61 32.52 -3.87
N VAL A 103 24.29 33.52 -3.32
CA VAL A 103 23.82 34.91 -3.29
C VAL A 103 24.10 35.54 -4.63
N VAL A 104 23.10 36.13 -5.28
CA VAL A 104 23.20 36.87 -6.55
C VAL A 104 23.52 38.32 -6.27
N GLU A 105 22.80 38.94 -5.33
CA GLU A 105 23.02 40.29 -4.86
C GLU A 105 22.87 40.36 -3.35
N GLU A 106 23.77 41.10 -2.67
CA GLU A 106 23.67 41.38 -1.22
C GLU A 106 22.59 42.41 -0.90
N LYS A 107 22.25 43.27 -1.89
CA LYS A 107 21.14 44.24 -1.81
C LYS A 107 20.44 44.29 -3.16
N GLY A 108 19.31 43.61 -3.25
CA GLY A 108 18.47 43.62 -4.44
C GLY A 108 17.87 45.01 -4.65
N THR A 109 18.26 45.71 -5.68
CA THR A 109 17.78 47.05 -6.01
C THR A 109 16.73 47.06 -7.10
N ASN A 110 16.78 46.08 -8.02
CA ASN A 110 15.84 45.95 -9.13
C ASN A 110 15.19 44.56 -9.12
N LEU A 111 14.24 44.32 -8.19
CA LEU A 111 13.60 43.03 -8.00
C LEU A 111 12.73 42.59 -9.20
N ASN A 112 12.34 43.50 -10.06
CA ASN A 112 11.60 43.19 -11.29
C ASN A 112 12.42 42.32 -12.27
N GLU A 113 13.76 42.56 -12.34
CA GLU A 113 14.65 41.76 -13.22
C GLU A 113 14.75 40.30 -12.82
N TYR A 114 14.39 39.99 -11.59
CA TYR A 114 14.40 38.63 -11.04
C TYR A 114 13.00 38.02 -10.99
N GLY A 115 11.95 38.72 -11.49
CA GLY A 115 10.55 38.29 -11.35
C GLY A 115 10.09 38.15 -9.90
N LEU A 116 10.66 38.96 -8.99
CA LEU A 116 10.33 38.95 -7.54
C LEU A 116 9.28 40.01 -7.16
N VAL A 117 8.95 40.92 -8.08
CA VAL A 117 7.91 41.95 -7.90
C VAL A 117 7.14 42.15 -9.20
N PRO A 118 5.90 41.55 -9.32
CA PRO A 118 5.33 40.56 -8.42
C PRO A 118 6.06 39.20 -8.51
N PRO A 119 6.11 38.41 -7.42
CA PRO A 119 6.74 37.09 -7.47
C PRO A 119 5.88 36.08 -8.24
N ASN A 120 6.54 35.14 -8.92
CA ASN A 120 5.82 34.06 -9.61
C ASN A 120 5.13 33.12 -8.61
N ILE A 121 5.79 32.88 -7.45
CA ILE A 121 5.24 32.10 -6.34
C ILE A 121 5.59 32.82 -5.04
N GLU A 122 4.59 33.03 -4.19
CA GLU A 122 4.74 33.48 -2.81
C GLU A 122 4.40 32.33 -1.87
N VAL A 123 5.28 32.01 -0.92
CA VAL A 123 5.07 30.95 0.08
C VAL A 123 5.10 31.60 1.46
N ASP A 124 3.94 31.66 2.10
CA ASP A 124 3.79 32.13 3.48
C ASP A 124 3.80 30.93 4.42
N VAL A 125 4.74 30.91 5.37
CA VAL A 125 4.87 29.84 6.38
C VAL A 125 4.57 30.43 7.76
N THR A 126 3.46 30.02 8.37
CA THR A 126 3.05 30.47 9.72
C THR A 126 3.43 29.41 10.75
N MET A 127 4.00 29.86 11.85
CA MET A 127 4.47 29.04 12.96
C MET A 127 3.50 29.11 14.15
N LYS A 128 3.68 28.23 15.14
CA LYS A 128 2.88 28.17 16.38
C LYS A 128 2.87 29.47 17.18
N ASP A 129 3.93 30.27 17.10
CA ASP A 129 4.01 31.58 17.76
C ASP A 129 3.27 32.70 16.99
N GLY A 130 2.59 32.34 15.91
CA GLY A 130 1.83 33.27 15.04
C GLY A 130 2.69 34.06 14.06
N LYS A 131 4.02 33.92 14.08
CA LYS A 131 4.88 34.61 13.13
C LYS A 131 4.84 33.92 11.76
N THR A 132 4.85 34.73 10.72
CA THR A 132 4.88 34.26 9.32
C THR A 132 6.22 34.62 8.68
N LYS A 133 6.82 33.67 7.98
CA LYS A 133 7.95 33.86 7.08
C LYS A 133 7.44 33.76 5.65
N LYS A 134 7.86 34.72 4.82
CA LYS A 134 7.41 34.84 3.43
C LYS A 134 8.61 34.64 2.50
N LEU A 135 8.56 33.57 1.70
CA LEU A 135 9.52 33.28 0.65
C LEU A 135 8.92 33.70 -0.69
N LEU A 136 9.65 34.53 -1.41
CA LEU A 136 9.34 34.98 -2.76
C LEU A 136 10.18 34.20 -3.76
N ILE A 137 9.57 33.65 -4.80
CA ILE A 137 10.24 32.91 -5.87
C ILE A 137 9.88 33.58 -7.20
N GLY A 138 10.89 33.96 -7.94
CA GLY A 138 10.79 34.67 -9.18
C GLY A 138 11.02 33.82 -10.43
N ASP A 139 11.65 34.45 -11.43
CA ASP A 139 11.94 33.82 -12.72
C ASP A 139 13.03 32.75 -12.63
N ASP A 140 13.05 31.89 -13.64
CA ASP A 140 14.11 30.91 -13.79
C ASP A 140 15.42 31.62 -14.13
N THR A 141 16.52 31.06 -13.65
CA THR A 141 17.87 31.60 -14.04
C THR A 141 18.10 31.42 -15.53
N PRO A 142 18.91 32.26 -16.18
CA PRO A 142 19.21 32.15 -17.62
C PRO A 142 19.77 30.78 -18.04
N THR A 143 20.39 30.06 -17.11
CA THR A 143 20.90 28.70 -17.35
C THR A 143 19.83 27.61 -17.23
N GLY A 144 18.63 27.94 -16.73
CA GLY A 144 17.55 26.99 -16.48
C GLY A 144 17.82 26.03 -15.32
N SER A 145 18.94 26.17 -14.60
CA SER A 145 19.30 25.25 -13.49
C SER A 145 18.63 25.58 -12.16
N GLY A 146 18.01 26.77 -12.03
CA GLY A 146 17.39 27.22 -10.81
C GLY A 146 16.44 28.40 -11.03
N ALA A 147 16.01 29.02 -9.95
CA ALA A 147 15.17 30.21 -9.94
C ALA A 147 15.70 31.23 -8.94
N PHE A 148 15.35 32.49 -9.15
CA PHE A 148 15.64 33.55 -8.19
C PHE A 148 14.67 33.46 -6.99
N ALA A 149 15.18 33.74 -5.80
CA ALA A 149 14.41 33.73 -4.58
C ALA A 149 14.83 34.80 -3.58
N MET A 150 13.93 35.21 -2.72
CA MET A 150 14.17 36.20 -1.67
C MET A 150 13.31 35.89 -0.44
N LEU A 151 13.86 36.03 0.75
CA LEU A 151 13.07 36.02 1.98
C LEU A 151 12.63 37.45 2.29
N ALA A 152 11.34 37.67 2.49
CA ALA A 152 10.82 38.99 2.85
C ALA A 152 11.49 39.50 4.15
N GLY A 153 12.05 40.73 4.06
CA GLY A 153 12.84 41.32 5.13
C GLY A 153 14.35 41.04 5.11
N ASP A 154 14.81 40.17 4.19
CA ASP A 154 16.22 39.99 3.88
C ASP A 154 16.52 40.75 2.55
N PRO A 155 17.50 41.66 2.49
CA PRO A 155 17.77 42.43 1.27
C PRO A 155 18.43 41.62 0.16
N ARG A 156 18.86 40.37 0.42
CA ARG A 156 19.63 39.55 -0.51
C ARG A 156 18.75 38.88 -1.52
N VAL A 157 19.24 38.77 -2.74
CA VAL A 157 18.65 37.91 -3.80
C VAL A 157 19.49 36.66 -3.92
N PHE A 158 18.84 35.52 -3.92
CA PHE A 158 19.43 34.20 -3.99
C PHE A 158 19.05 33.46 -5.28
N THR A 159 19.77 32.41 -5.62
CA THR A 159 19.29 31.35 -6.49
C THR A 159 18.96 30.11 -5.67
N ILE A 160 17.88 29.44 -6.04
CA ILE A 160 17.49 28.11 -5.53
C ILE A 160 17.45 27.13 -6.70
N ALA A 161 17.71 25.86 -6.44
CA ALA A 161 17.66 24.83 -7.47
C ALA A 161 16.25 24.65 -8.06
N SER A 162 16.14 24.24 -9.31
CA SER A 162 14.86 24.04 -10.01
C SER A 162 13.93 23.06 -9.27
N TYR A 163 14.48 22.00 -8.66
CA TYR A 163 13.68 21.05 -7.87
C TYR A 163 13.08 21.71 -6.61
N THR A 164 13.76 22.70 -6.02
CA THR A 164 13.25 23.46 -4.88
C THR A 164 12.04 24.30 -5.29
N LYS A 165 12.14 25.04 -6.42
CA LYS A 165 11.01 25.78 -7.00
C LYS A 165 9.84 24.85 -7.28
N THR A 166 10.06 23.71 -7.95
CA THR A 166 9.03 22.70 -8.22
C THR A 166 8.43 22.13 -6.94
N GLY A 167 9.23 22.02 -5.87
CA GLY A 167 8.76 21.61 -4.54
C GLY A 167 7.74 22.56 -3.95
N PHE A 168 7.79 23.85 -4.27
CA PHE A 168 6.87 24.89 -3.82
C PHE A 168 5.77 25.22 -4.84
N ASP A 169 5.95 24.87 -6.11
CA ASP A 169 4.95 25.06 -7.16
C ASP A 169 3.80 24.03 -7.04
N LYS A 170 3.20 23.95 -5.84
CA LYS A 170 2.13 23.01 -5.55
C LYS A 170 0.77 23.58 -5.86
N THR A 171 -0.10 22.73 -6.33
CA THR A 171 -1.52 23.01 -6.59
C THR A 171 -2.40 22.25 -5.60
N VAL A 172 -3.68 22.58 -5.57
CA VAL A 172 -4.70 21.80 -4.84
C VAL A 172 -4.60 20.31 -5.17
N ASN A 173 -4.40 19.99 -6.45
CA ASN A 173 -4.34 18.60 -6.90
C ASN A 173 -3.09 17.85 -6.44
N ASP A 174 -2.01 18.55 -6.14
CA ASP A 174 -0.78 17.95 -5.61
C ASP A 174 -0.89 17.62 -4.12
N LEU A 175 -1.71 18.37 -3.38
CA LEU A 175 -1.84 18.24 -1.92
C LEU A 175 -3.14 17.54 -1.48
N ARG A 176 -4.14 17.45 -2.36
CA ARG A 176 -5.42 16.84 -2.03
C ARG A 176 -5.31 15.32 -1.88
N ASP A 177 -5.96 14.76 -0.85
CA ASP A 177 -6.19 13.32 -0.77
C ASP A 177 -7.10 12.89 -1.93
N LYS A 178 -6.58 11.99 -2.76
CA LYS A 178 -7.23 11.51 -3.99
C LYS A 178 -8.04 10.24 -3.78
N ARG A 179 -7.99 9.65 -2.59
CA ARG A 179 -8.69 8.41 -2.30
C ARG A 179 -10.20 8.61 -2.32
N LEU A 180 -10.90 7.68 -2.97
CA LEU A 180 -12.35 7.67 -3.00
C LEU A 180 -12.97 7.06 -1.75
N LEU A 181 -12.20 6.26 -1.02
CA LEU A 181 -12.57 5.65 0.25
C LEU A 181 -11.41 5.81 1.24
N THR A 182 -11.73 6.08 2.51
CA THR A 182 -10.73 6.43 3.56
C THR A 182 -10.80 5.48 4.76
N PHE A 183 -11.30 4.25 4.56
CA PHE A 183 -11.40 3.24 5.61
C PHE A 183 -10.02 2.72 6.09
N ASP A 184 -10.00 2.22 7.32
CA ASP A 184 -8.86 1.51 7.88
C ASP A 184 -8.94 0.03 7.51
N GLN A 185 -8.06 -0.43 6.63
CA GLN A 185 -8.05 -1.81 6.13
C GLN A 185 -7.89 -2.85 7.24
N ASP A 186 -7.07 -2.54 8.26
CA ASP A 186 -6.78 -3.51 9.35
C ASP A 186 -7.97 -3.67 10.29
N LYS A 187 -8.83 -2.65 10.35
CA LYS A 187 -10.06 -2.63 11.17
C LYS A 187 -11.33 -2.90 10.36
N LEU A 188 -11.19 -3.17 9.06
CA LEU A 188 -12.32 -3.46 8.20
C LEU A 188 -13.02 -4.74 8.66
N SER A 189 -14.33 -4.65 8.96
CA SER A 189 -15.14 -5.75 9.48
C SER A 189 -16.07 -6.34 8.43
N ARG A 190 -16.49 -5.55 7.43
CA ARG A 190 -17.49 -5.92 6.44
C ARG A 190 -17.26 -5.23 5.11
N VAL A 191 -17.48 -5.99 4.03
CA VAL A 191 -17.52 -5.48 2.65
C VAL A 191 -18.78 -6.01 1.99
N GLU A 192 -19.54 -5.13 1.33
CA GLU A 192 -20.69 -5.50 0.52
C GLU A 192 -20.41 -5.11 -0.93
N LEU A 193 -20.60 -6.03 -1.85
CA LEU A 193 -20.42 -5.81 -3.30
C LEU A 193 -21.71 -6.17 -4.03
N SER A 194 -22.34 -5.18 -4.66
CA SER A 194 -23.43 -5.37 -5.60
C SER A 194 -22.88 -5.21 -7.02
N ALA A 195 -22.73 -6.32 -7.75
CA ALA A 195 -22.22 -6.36 -9.11
C ALA A 195 -22.82 -7.56 -9.86
N LYS A 196 -22.87 -7.52 -11.20
CA LYS A 196 -23.44 -8.60 -12.02
C LYS A 196 -24.84 -9.08 -11.58
N LYS A 197 -25.67 -8.17 -11.07
CA LYS A 197 -26.99 -8.46 -10.50
C LYS A 197 -26.96 -9.42 -9.29
N GLN A 198 -25.86 -9.43 -8.57
CA GLN A 198 -25.66 -10.22 -7.36
C GLN A 198 -25.25 -9.31 -6.22
N ASP A 199 -25.74 -9.60 -5.01
CA ASP A 199 -25.38 -8.94 -3.77
C ASP A 199 -24.54 -9.91 -2.93
N ILE A 200 -23.29 -9.56 -2.73
CA ILE A 200 -22.31 -10.38 -2.02
C ILE A 200 -21.90 -9.62 -0.76
N GLU A 201 -21.98 -10.30 0.38
CA GLU A 201 -21.52 -9.73 1.65
C GLU A 201 -20.37 -10.58 2.20
N PHE A 202 -19.28 -9.92 2.50
CA PHE A 202 -18.11 -10.50 3.15
C PHE A 202 -18.05 -10.00 4.59
N GLY A 203 -17.84 -10.92 5.53
CA GLY A 203 -17.56 -10.64 6.94
C GLY A 203 -16.22 -11.22 7.35
N ARG A 204 -15.55 -10.55 8.28
CA ARG A 204 -14.29 -11.02 8.83
C ARG A 204 -14.56 -11.94 10.03
N ASN A 205 -13.98 -13.13 10.00
CA ASN A 205 -13.99 -14.07 11.12
C ASN A 205 -12.54 -14.30 11.56
N LYS A 206 -12.13 -13.64 12.65
CA LYS A 206 -10.73 -13.56 13.08
C LYS A 206 -9.84 -13.04 11.94
N ASP A 207 -8.97 -13.89 11.41
CA ASP A 207 -7.98 -13.52 10.39
C ASP A 207 -8.41 -13.90 8.95
N SER A 208 -9.61 -14.41 8.75
CA SER A 208 -10.10 -14.87 7.45
C SER A 208 -11.41 -14.20 7.06
N TRP A 209 -11.61 -14.02 5.75
CA TRP A 209 -12.84 -13.55 5.18
C TRP A 209 -13.78 -14.71 4.90
N GLN A 210 -15.07 -14.49 5.09
CA GLN A 210 -16.15 -15.41 4.74
C GLN A 210 -17.20 -14.69 3.91
N ILE A 211 -17.84 -15.39 3.01
CA ILE A 211 -19.04 -14.92 2.32
C ILE A 211 -20.22 -15.16 3.26
N LEU A 212 -20.96 -14.10 3.59
CA LEU A 212 -22.15 -14.16 4.45
C LEU A 212 -23.43 -14.19 3.61
N LYS A 213 -23.46 -13.46 2.48
CA LYS A 213 -24.57 -13.42 1.54
C LYS A 213 -24.11 -13.76 0.13
N PRO A 214 -24.99 -14.41 -0.67
CA PRO A 214 -26.39 -14.74 -0.45
C PRO A 214 -26.62 -15.88 0.55
N LYS A 215 -25.61 -16.68 0.85
CA LYS A 215 -25.59 -17.74 1.88
C LYS A 215 -24.15 -17.88 2.42
N PRO A 216 -23.97 -18.44 3.62
CA PRO A 216 -22.63 -18.68 4.17
C PRO A 216 -21.83 -19.62 3.25
N LEU A 217 -20.67 -19.14 2.76
CA LEU A 217 -19.76 -19.89 1.89
C LEU A 217 -18.31 -19.58 2.28
N ARG A 218 -17.42 -20.52 1.98
CA ARG A 218 -15.96 -20.26 2.09
C ARG A 218 -15.53 -19.23 1.05
N ALA A 219 -14.85 -18.17 1.51
CA ALA A 219 -14.25 -17.18 0.63
C ALA A 219 -12.83 -17.59 0.23
N ASP A 220 -12.44 -17.22 -0.96
CA ASP A 220 -11.03 -17.13 -1.35
C ASP A 220 -10.48 -15.83 -0.77
N SER A 221 -9.73 -15.95 0.33
CA SER A 221 -9.18 -14.78 1.03
C SER A 221 -8.31 -13.90 0.12
N LEU A 222 -7.56 -14.49 -0.81
CA LEU A 222 -6.72 -13.72 -1.74
C LEU A 222 -7.57 -12.85 -2.68
N GLN A 223 -8.71 -13.36 -3.15
CA GLN A 223 -9.62 -12.59 -4.00
C GLN A 223 -10.34 -11.48 -3.23
N VAL A 224 -10.69 -11.72 -1.97
CA VAL A 224 -11.31 -10.69 -1.11
C VAL A 224 -10.27 -9.62 -0.73
N ASP A 225 -9.05 -10.01 -0.38
CA ASP A 225 -7.96 -9.08 -0.07
C ASP A 225 -7.60 -8.23 -1.30
N GLU A 226 -7.60 -8.82 -2.50
CA GLU A 226 -7.40 -8.10 -3.75
C GLU A 226 -8.52 -7.06 -4.02
N LEU A 227 -9.78 -7.42 -3.74
CA LEU A 227 -10.90 -6.47 -3.80
C LEU A 227 -10.68 -5.31 -2.83
N ILE A 228 -10.32 -5.60 -1.58
CA ILE A 228 -10.08 -4.59 -0.55
C ILE A 228 -8.91 -3.68 -0.95
N ARG A 229 -7.83 -4.25 -1.47
CA ARG A 229 -6.68 -3.50 -1.97
C ARG A 229 -7.09 -2.54 -3.09
N LYS A 230 -7.87 -3.02 -4.07
CA LYS A 230 -8.39 -2.16 -5.15
C LYS A 230 -9.26 -1.01 -4.61
N LEU A 231 -10.10 -1.28 -3.61
CA LEU A 231 -10.91 -0.25 -2.97
C LEU A 231 -10.07 0.78 -2.20
N LYS A 232 -9.04 0.34 -1.50
CA LYS A 232 -8.09 1.22 -0.80
C LYS A 232 -7.30 2.10 -1.76
N ASP A 233 -6.89 1.53 -2.90
CA ASP A 233 -6.09 2.20 -3.91
C ASP A 233 -6.95 2.99 -4.92
N ALA A 234 -8.30 2.92 -4.81
CA ALA A 234 -9.20 3.64 -5.68
C ALA A 234 -9.03 5.16 -5.51
N LYS A 235 -8.50 5.81 -6.53
CA LYS A 235 -8.22 7.25 -6.55
C LYS A 235 -9.00 7.92 -7.67
N MET A 236 -9.36 9.17 -7.42
CA MET A 236 -9.94 10.02 -8.44
C MET A 236 -8.88 10.48 -9.44
N ASP A 237 -9.24 10.53 -10.70
CA ASP A 237 -8.48 11.27 -11.70
C ASP A 237 -8.82 12.77 -11.56
N LEU A 238 -7.78 13.57 -11.32
CA LEU A 238 -7.91 14.98 -11.01
C LEU A 238 -7.76 15.88 -12.25
N ALA A 239 -8.15 15.46 -13.42
CA ALA A 239 -8.33 16.38 -14.53
C ALA A 239 -9.44 17.38 -14.19
N VAL A 240 -9.15 18.68 -13.97
CA VAL A 240 -10.04 19.46 -13.10
C VAL A 240 -10.22 20.89 -13.54
N SER A 241 -11.14 21.04 -14.44
CA SER A 241 -11.93 22.23 -14.53
C SER A 241 -13.35 21.94 -14.03
N ASP A 242 -14.12 22.96 -13.62
CA ASP A 242 -15.55 22.83 -13.32
C ASP A 242 -16.32 22.21 -14.51
N GLU A 243 -15.84 22.40 -15.73
CA GLU A 243 -16.38 21.79 -16.94
C GLU A 243 -16.16 20.28 -16.97
N ASP A 244 -14.97 19.80 -16.59
CA ASP A 244 -14.69 18.38 -16.52
C ASP A 244 -15.48 17.69 -15.42
N ALA A 245 -15.70 18.36 -14.29
CA ALA A 245 -16.58 17.87 -13.24
C ALA A 245 -18.04 17.73 -13.72
N LYS A 246 -18.55 18.68 -14.48
CA LYS A 246 -19.89 18.60 -15.09
C LYS A 246 -19.97 17.47 -16.13
N LYS A 247 -18.94 17.29 -16.97
CA LYS A 247 -18.85 16.19 -17.93
C LYS A 247 -18.83 14.84 -17.22
N ALA A 248 -18.05 14.70 -16.15
CA ALA A 248 -17.99 13.47 -15.35
C ALA A 248 -19.36 13.15 -14.73
N ALA A 249 -20.07 14.15 -14.18
CA ALA A 249 -21.40 13.98 -13.61
C ALA A 249 -22.43 13.53 -14.66
N ALA A 250 -22.42 14.13 -15.85
CA ALA A 250 -23.27 13.73 -16.97
C ALA A 250 -22.96 12.33 -17.48
N ALA A 251 -21.68 11.98 -17.60
CA ALA A 251 -21.21 10.64 -18.00
C ALA A 251 -21.61 9.57 -16.98
N PHE A 252 -21.53 9.87 -15.69
CA PHE A 252 -21.99 8.97 -14.64
C PHE A 252 -23.52 8.79 -14.69
N ALA A 253 -24.27 9.87 -14.84
CA ALA A 253 -25.74 9.81 -14.89
C ALA A 253 -26.26 8.91 -16.02
N SER A 254 -25.63 8.97 -17.21
CA SER A 254 -25.98 8.18 -18.40
C SER A 254 -25.22 6.83 -18.48
N GLY A 255 -24.30 6.58 -17.58
CA GLY A 255 -23.47 5.37 -17.57
C GLY A 255 -24.23 4.12 -17.09
N THR A 256 -23.78 2.95 -17.57
CA THR A 256 -24.28 1.64 -17.12
C THR A 256 -23.70 1.32 -15.73
N PRO A 257 -24.52 0.92 -14.74
CA PRO A 257 -24.03 0.47 -13.45
C PRO A 257 -23.07 -0.72 -13.59
N VAL A 258 -21.92 -0.64 -12.93
CA VAL A 258 -20.91 -1.72 -12.86
C VAL A 258 -20.94 -2.35 -11.48
N ALA A 259 -20.74 -1.54 -10.45
CA ALA A 259 -20.75 -2.00 -9.08
C ALA A 259 -21.18 -0.90 -8.09
N THR A 260 -21.74 -1.35 -6.97
CA THR A 260 -21.85 -0.56 -5.73
C THR A 260 -21.15 -1.33 -4.63
N VAL A 261 -20.22 -0.69 -3.95
CA VAL A 261 -19.48 -1.30 -2.85
C VAL A 261 -19.68 -0.52 -1.57
N LYS A 262 -19.90 -1.21 -0.46
CA LYS A 262 -19.88 -0.62 0.88
C LYS A 262 -18.78 -1.27 1.70
N VAL A 263 -18.02 -0.45 2.40
CA VAL A 263 -16.99 -0.88 3.34
C VAL A 263 -17.32 -0.35 4.73
N THR A 264 -17.18 -1.19 5.75
CA THR A 264 -17.51 -0.82 7.14
C THR A 264 -16.32 -1.09 8.04
N ASP A 265 -15.84 -0.05 8.70
CA ASP A 265 -14.85 -0.07 9.75
C ASP A 265 -15.40 0.64 11.02
N PRO A 266 -14.64 0.79 12.13
CA PRO A 266 -15.10 1.50 13.33
C PRO A 266 -15.47 2.97 13.12
N SER A 267 -15.01 3.60 12.03
CA SER A 267 -15.38 4.98 11.69
C SER A 267 -16.76 5.09 11.03
N GLY A 268 -17.31 3.96 10.58
CA GLY A 268 -18.61 3.89 9.92
C GLY A 268 -18.58 3.16 8.59
N THR A 269 -19.66 3.35 7.81
CA THR A 269 -19.82 2.75 6.48
C THR A 269 -19.62 3.81 5.41
N GLN A 270 -18.77 3.48 4.42
CA GLN A 270 -18.55 4.31 3.22
C GLN A 270 -19.03 3.54 1.99
N GLU A 271 -19.59 4.25 1.03
CA GLU A 271 -20.12 3.69 -0.22
C GLU A 271 -19.39 4.27 -1.44
N LEU A 272 -19.09 3.40 -2.38
CA LEU A 272 -18.56 3.73 -3.70
C LEU A 272 -19.48 3.14 -4.78
N GLN A 273 -19.99 3.98 -5.65
CA GLN A 273 -20.74 3.57 -6.84
C GLN A 273 -19.88 3.76 -8.07
N VAL A 274 -19.82 2.75 -8.94
CA VAL A 274 -19.06 2.78 -10.20
C VAL A 274 -19.97 2.51 -11.38
N ARG A 275 -19.86 3.37 -12.40
CA ARG A 275 -20.59 3.26 -13.67
C ARG A 275 -19.62 3.34 -14.84
N LYS A 276 -19.95 2.67 -15.94
CA LYS A 276 -19.21 2.73 -17.21
C LYS A 276 -19.96 3.55 -18.24
N ASN A 277 -19.29 4.51 -18.86
CA ASN A 277 -19.80 5.25 -20.00
C ASN A 277 -18.78 5.16 -21.13
N LYS A 278 -19.17 4.52 -22.23
CA LYS A 278 -18.25 4.14 -23.34
C LYS A 278 -17.09 3.31 -22.79
N ASP A 279 -15.86 3.79 -22.92
CA ASP A 279 -14.64 3.10 -22.48
C ASP A 279 -14.16 3.54 -21.11
N ASP A 280 -14.78 4.56 -20.54
CA ASP A 280 -14.36 5.17 -19.28
C ASP A 280 -15.25 4.75 -18.09
N TYR A 281 -14.63 4.70 -16.93
CA TYR A 281 -15.32 4.46 -15.66
C TYR A 281 -15.39 5.73 -14.82
N TYR A 282 -16.52 5.90 -14.18
CA TYR A 282 -16.81 7.04 -13.31
C TYR A 282 -17.31 6.53 -11.97
N ALA A 283 -16.85 7.17 -10.90
CA ALA A 283 -17.20 6.80 -9.54
C ALA A 283 -17.81 7.98 -8.77
N LYS A 284 -18.75 7.65 -7.91
CA LYS A 284 -19.30 8.55 -6.89
C LYS A 284 -19.07 7.91 -5.53
N SER A 285 -18.44 8.63 -4.63
CA SER A 285 -18.15 8.18 -3.27
C SER A 285 -19.00 8.94 -2.26
N ALA A 286 -19.33 8.29 -1.12
CA ALA A 286 -19.92 8.96 0.02
C ALA A 286 -18.89 9.80 0.82
N ALA A 287 -17.60 9.50 0.68
CA ALA A 287 -16.51 10.18 1.39
C ALA A 287 -15.98 11.42 0.67
N VAL A 288 -16.28 11.59 -0.63
CA VAL A 288 -15.75 12.68 -1.46
C VAL A 288 -16.86 13.28 -2.31
N GLU A 289 -16.95 14.60 -2.31
CA GLU A 289 -17.94 15.32 -3.11
C GLU A 289 -17.69 15.16 -4.62
N GLY A 290 -18.76 15.00 -5.39
CA GLY A 290 -18.75 14.98 -6.84
C GLY A 290 -18.65 13.58 -7.45
N VAL A 291 -18.46 13.59 -8.76
CA VAL A 291 -18.22 12.40 -9.58
C VAL A 291 -16.83 12.52 -10.19
N HIS A 292 -16.11 11.44 -10.16
CA HIS A 292 -14.73 11.41 -10.63
C HIS A 292 -14.52 10.30 -11.65
N LYS A 293 -13.71 10.56 -12.66
CA LYS A 293 -13.19 9.53 -13.53
C LYS A 293 -12.22 8.64 -12.71
N VAL A 294 -12.26 7.35 -12.96
CA VAL A 294 -11.37 6.37 -12.30
C VAL A 294 -10.70 5.49 -13.34
N THR A 295 -9.63 4.83 -12.94
CA THR A 295 -8.90 3.94 -13.84
C THR A 295 -9.71 2.70 -14.22
N ASN A 296 -9.39 2.12 -15.38
CA ASN A 296 -9.99 0.86 -15.83
C ASN A 296 -9.76 -0.27 -14.83
N ASP A 297 -8.63 -0.27 -14.11
CA ASP A 297 -8.34 -1.29 -13.10
C ASP A 297 -9.33 -1.26 -11.94
N VAL A 298 -9.72 -0.08 -11.47
CA VAL A 298 -10.79 0.07 -10.47
C VAL A 298 -12.12 -0.37 -11.05
N GLY A 299 -12.50 0.16 -12.21
CA GLY A 299 -13.80 -0.12 -12.82
C GLY A 299 -14.01 -1.60 -13.13
N ALA A 300 -13.12 -2.19 -13.91
CA ALA A 300 -13.19 -3.59 -14.29
C ALA A 300 -12.93 -4.55 -13.12
N GLY A 301 -12.11 -4.12 -12.15
CA GLY A 301 -11.77 -4.92 -10.97
C GLY A 301 -12.95 -5.15 -10.02
N LEU A 302 -13.98 -4.29 -10.07
CA LEU A 302 -15.20 -4.43 -9.28
C LEU A 302 -16.32 -5.20 -10.00
N ASP A 303 -16.19 -5.46 -11.30
CA ASP A 303 -17.15 -6.25 -12.10
C ASP A 303 -16.96 -7.76 -11.89
N LYS A 304 -17.13 -8.21 -10.66
CA LYS A 304 -16.95 -9.61 -10.24
C LYS A 304 -18.25 -10.19 -9.67
N GLY A 305 -18.46 -11.50 -9.89
CA GLY A 305 -19.58 -12.23 -9.34
C GLY A 305 -19.21 -13.11 -8.15
N LEU A 306 -20.19 -13.80 -7.60
CA LEU A 306 -20.02 -14.63 -6.42
C LEU A 306 -18.93 -15.71 -6.58
N ASP A 307 -18.89 -16.37 -7.74
CA ASP A 307 -17.95 -17.47 -7.99
C ASP A 307 -16.49 -17.01 -8.12
N ASP A 308 -16.27 -15.71 -8.37
CA ASP A 308 -14.92 -15.13 -8.37
C ASP A 308 -14.31 -15.07 -6.97
N PHE A 309 -15.15 -15.07 -5.94
CA PHE A 309 -14.76 -14.96 -4.53
C PHE A 309 -14.90 -16.24 -3.74
N ARG A 310 -15.49 -17.28 -4.29
CA ARG A 310 -15.63 -18.57 -3.60
C ARG A 310 -14.29 -19.31 -3.56
N ASN A 311 -13.98 -19.91 -2.41
CA ASN A 311 -12.81 -20.77 -2.30
C ASN A 311 -13.01 -22.03 -3.14
N LYS A 312 -12.20 -22.22 -4.15
CA LYS A 312 -12.23 -23.32 -5.11
C LYS A 312 -11.53 -24.56 -4.61
N LYS A 313 -10.68 -24.45 -3.58
CA LYS A 313 -9.91 -25.58 -3.05
C LYS A 313 -10.82 -26.57 -2.30
N LEU A 314 -10.57 -27.84 -2.52
CA LEU A 314 -11.27 -28.89 -1.78
C LEU A 314 -10.66 -29.15 -0.41
N PHE A 315 -9.39 -28.84 -0.22
CA PHE A 315 -8.67 -28.98 1.04
C PHE A 315 -7.95 -27.68 1.38
N ASP A 316 -7.86 -27.35 2.67
CA ASP A 316 -7.25 -26.13 3.18
C ASP A 316 -5.93 -26.39 3.94
N PHE A 317 -5.37 -27.60 3.88
CA PHE A 317 -4.10 -27.91 4.51
C PHE A 317 -2.90 -27.26 3.82
N GLY A 318 -1.85 -26.96 4.58
CA GLY A 318 -0.58 -26.40 4.09
C GLY A 318 0.40 -27.47 3.55
N PHE A 319 1.59 -27.05 3.14
CA PHE A 319 2.60 -27.94 2.52
C PHE A 319 3.08 -29.08 3.42
N SER A 320 3.29 -28.85 4.71
CA SER A 320 3.84 -29.83 5.68
C SER A 320 2.85 -30.24 6.73
N ASP A 321 1.61 -29.82 6.61
CA ASP A 321 0.58 -29.88 7.63
C ASP A 321 -0.14 -31.24 7.73
N PRO A 322 -0.40 -31.99 6.63
CA PRO A 322 -1.07 -33.28 6.74
C PRO A 322 -0.24 -34.31 7.49
N ASN A 323 -0.90 -35.04 8.39
CA ASN A 323 -0.29 -36.13 9.13
C ASN A 323 -1.01 -37.47 8.92
N LYS A 324 -2.20 -37.46 8.30
CA LYS A 324 -2.92 -38.66 7.87
C LYS A 324 -3.71 -38.37 6.60
N VAL A 325 -3.66 -39.31 5.67
CA VAL A 325 -4.48 -39.33 4.44
C VAL A 325 -5.10 -40.70 4.28
N GLU A 326 -6.40 -40.73 3.99
CA GLU A 326 -7.15 -41.93 3.70
C GLU A 326 -8.00 -41.70 2.44
N ILE A 327 -7.89 -42.61 1.46
CA ILE A 327 -8.59 -42.51 0.18
C ILE A 327 -9.22 -43.85 -0.10
N HIS A 328 -10.52 -43.82 -0.35
CA HIS A 328 -11.30 -45.00 -0.85
C HIS A 328 -11.66 -44.70 -2.30
N ALA A 329 -11.12 -45.47 -3.25
CA ALA A 329 -11.36 -45.29 -4.68
C ALA A 329 -11.27 -46.62 -5.43
N GLY A 330 -12.24 -46.89 -6.31
CA GLY A 330 -12.23 -48.09 -7.14
C GLY A 330 -12.16 -49.41 -6.34
N GLY A 331 -12.79 -49.48 -5.16
CA GLY A 331 -12.77 -50.65 -4.25
C GLY A 331 -11.43 -50.85 -3.50
N LYS A 332 -10.49 -49.90 -3.63
CA LYS A 332 -9.20 -49.90 -2.92
C LYS A 332 -9.20 -48.87 -1.82
N THR A 333 -8.44 -49.17 -0.74
CA THR A 333 -8.16 -48.21 0.32
C THR A 333 -6.66 -47.88 0.34
N TYR A 334 -6.34 -46.60 0.31
CA TYR A 334 -5.02 -46.07 0.48
C TYR A 334 -4.97 -45.29 1.78
N ALA A 335 -4.17 -45.73 2.74
CA ALA A 335 -4.05 -45.10 4.05
C ALA A 335 -2.58 -44.80 4.37
N PHE A 336 -2.27 -43.56 4.59
CA PHE A 336 -0.92 -43.07 4.90
C PHE A 336 -0.96 -42.25 6.18
N GLN A 337 -0.04 -42.54 7.09
CA GLN A 337 0.08 -41.83 8.36
C GLN A 337 1.53 -41.41 8.60
N LYS A 338 1.74 -40.18 9.03
CA LYS A 338 3.04 -39.64 9.38
C LYS A 338 3.47 -40.14 10.76
N GLY A 339 4.68 -40.67 10.88
CA GLY A 339 5.31 -41.05 12.12
C GLY A 339 6.70 -40.42 12.22
N GLY A 340 6.85 -39.36 12.99
CA GLY A 340 8.02 -38.51 12.96
C GLY A 340 8.16 -37.79 11.63
N GLU A 341 9.31 -37.95 10.95
CA GLU A 341 9.54 -37.36 9.64
C GLU A 341 9.11 -38.26 8.47
N ASP A 342 8.71 -39.49 8.75
CA ASP A 342 8.45 -40.52 7.74
C ASP A 342 6.94 -40.81 7.61
N TRP A 343 6.55 -41.26 6.42
CA TRP A 343 5.20 -41.74 6.15
C TRP A 343 5.14 -43.27 6.21
N TRP A 344 4.05 -43.78 6.71
CA TRP A 344 3.82 -45.20 6.92
C TRP A 344 2.46 -45.62 6.33
N SER A 345 2.41 -46.83 5.78
CA SER A 345 1.19 -47.53 5.36
C SER A 345 1.30 -49.01 5.69
N ASN A 346 0.28 -49.56 6.36
CA ASN A 346 0.25 -50.99 6.75
C ASN A 346 1.53 -51.49 7.44
N GLY A 347 2.13 -50.66 8.31
CA GLY A 347 3.36 -50.98 9.03
C GLY A 347 4.64 -50.86 8.22
N LYS A 348 4.60 -50.48 6.97
CA LYS A 348 5.76 -50.28 6.10
C LYS A 348 6.05 -48.78 5.92
N LYS A 349 7.36 -48.48 5.91
CA LYS A 349 7.83 -47.14 5.60
C LYS A 349 7.64 -46.83 4.12
N MET A 350 7.05 -45.70 3.82
CA MET A 350 6.78 -45.25 2.44
C MET A 350 7.85 -44.27 1.96
N ASP A 351 8.01 -44.18 0.66
CA ASP A 351 8.86 -43.19 0.01
C ASP A 351 8.26 -41.80 0.16
N ASN A 352 8.92 -40.93 0.92
CA ASN A 352 8.42 -39.60 1.24
C ASN A 352 8.14 -38.75 -0.01
N ILE A 353 8.88 -38.95 -1.10
CA ILE A 353 8.74 -38.20 -2.35
C ILE A 353 7.40 -38.59 -3.02
N SER A 354 7.09 -39.88 -3.08
CA SER A 354 5.85 -40.37 -3.67
C SER A 354 4.63 -39.96 -2.85
N VAL A 355 4.72 -39.95 -1.51
CA VAL A 355 3.65 -39.40 -0.65
C VAL A 355 3.50 -37.90 -0.84
N GLN A 356 4.61 -37.15 -0.91
CA GLN A 356 4.53 -35.70 -1.14
C GLN A 356 3.85 -35.37 -2.48
N ASN A 357 4.13 -36.12 -3.54
CA ASN A 357 3.43 -35.97 -4.80
C ASN A 357 1.90 -36.15 -4.68
N LEU A 358 1.46 -37.15 -3.90
CA LEU A 358 0.04 -37.31 -3.61
C LEU A 358 -0.54 -36.12 -2.83
N LEU A 359 0.18 -35.64 -1.80
CA LEU A 359 -0.26 -34.47 -1.03
C LEU A 359 -0.39 -33.22 -1.89
N ASP A 360 0.55 -33.03 -2.82
CA ASP A 360 0.50 -31.91 -3.75
C ASP A 360 -0.73 -32.01 -4.68
N LYS A 361 -1.06 -33.20 -5.19
CA LYS A 361 -2.27 -33.40 -6.01
C LYS A 361 -3.55 -33.16 -5.20
N LEU A 362 -3.62 -33.55 -3.94
CA LEU A 362 -4.74 -33.26 -3.07
C LEU A 362 -4.87 -31.76 -2.77
N ARG A 363 -3.77 -31.09 -2.46
CA ARG A 363 -3.75 -29.64 -2.17
C ARG A 363 -4.19 -28.82 -3.36
N ASP A 364 -3.78 -29.24 -4.57
CA ASP A 364 -4.06 -28.53 -5.80
C ASP A 364 -5.43 -28.88 -6.41
N LEU A 365 -6.16 -29.85 -5.82
CA LEU A 365 -7.47 -30.22 -6.26
C LEU A 365 -8.48 -29.09 -6.02
N ALA A 366 -8.96 -28.51 -7.11
CA ALA A 366 -9.80 -27.32 -7.06
C ALA A 366 -10.97 -27.42 -8.04
N ALA A 367 -12.05 -26.73 -7.70
CA ALA A 367 -13.23 -26.62 -8.54
C ALA A 367 -12.99 -25.70 -9.76
N SER A 368 -13.52 -26.12 -10.90
CA SER A 368 -13.67 -25.25 -12.07
C SER A 368 -14.97 -24.44 -12.03
N LYS A 369 -16.04 -25.00 -11.43
CA LYS A 369 -17.37 -24.41 -11.29
C LYS A 369 -18.04 -24.86 -9.99
N PHE A 370 -19.16 -24.23 -9.66
CA PHE A 370 -19.97 -24.52 -8.50
C PHE A 370 -21.43 -24.84 -8.94
N PRO A 371 -21.72 -26.08 -9.36
CA PRO A 371 -23.07 -26.47 -9.77
C PRO A 371 -23.99 -26.54 -8.55
N ASP A 372 -25.28 -26.31 -8.79
CA ASP A 372 -26.31 -26.47 -7.75
C ASP A 372 -26.76 -27.92 -7.56
N THR A 373 -26.55 -28.79 -8.57
CA THR A 373 -26.97 -30.19 -8.60
C THR A 373 -25.91 -31.05 -9.28
N GLY A 374 -26.11 -32.37 -9.27
CA GLY A 374 -25.28 -33.32 -10.03
C GLY A 374 -24.45 -34.26 -9.17
N PHE A 375 -24.44 -34.10 -7.84
CA PHE A 375 -23.84 -35.07 -6.94
C PHE A 375 -24.82 -36.27 -6.78
N THR A 376 -24.31 -37.45 -7.04
CA THR A 376 -25.07 -38.70 -6.93
C THR A 376 -24.50 -39.56 -5.81
N ALA A 377 -23.97 -40.72 -6.12
CA ALA A 377 -23.28 -41.58 -5.16
C ALA A 377 -21.78 -41.35 -5.22
N ALA A 378 -21.13 -41.24 -4.07
CA ALA A 378 -19.70 -41.09 -4.00
C ALA A 378 -18.99 -42.33 -4.57
N ALA A 379 -18.10 -42.08 -5.55
CA ALA A 379 -17.19 -43.09 -6.11
C ALA A 379 -15.81 -43.04 -5.42
N ILE A 380 -15.50 -41.90 -4.84
CA ILE A 380 -14.24 -41.63 -4.12
C ILE A 380 -14.58 -40.93 -2.82
N ASP A 381 -13.96 -41.37 -1.73
CA ASP A 381 -14.00 -40.74 -0.41
C ASP A 381 -12.58 -40.43 0.02
N ILE A 382 -12.31 -39.18 0.41
CA ILE A 382 -10.99 -38.73 0.81
C ILE A 382 -11.09 -38.05 2.16
N THR A 383 -10.30 -38.52 3.11
CA THR A 383 -10.15 -37.87 4.42
C THR A 383 -8.69 -37.45 4.62
N VAL A 384 -8.47 -36.15 4.88
CA VAL A 384 -7.16 -35.60 5.23
C VAL A 384 -7.21 -35.07 6.65
N THR A 385 -6.27 -35.52 7.49
CA THR A 385 -6.10 -35.01 8.84
C THR A 385 -4.82 -34.17 8.89
N SER A 386 -4.91 -33.00 9.49
CA SER A 386 -3.83 -31.99 9.53
C SER A 386 -3.86 -31.19 10.84
N ASN A 387 -2.95 -30.24 11.01
CA ASN A 387 -2.86 -29.36 12.16
C ASN A 387 -2.86 -30.15 13.49
N ASP A 388 -1.91 -31.07 13.64
CA ASP A 388 -1.79 -31.97 14.82
C ASP A 388 -3.11 -32.68 15.19
N ASN A 389 -3.80 -33.22 14.21
CA ASN A 389 -5.11 -33.88 14.30
C ASN A 389 -6.30 -32.96 14.66
N LYS A 390 -6.10 -31.63 14.68
CA LYS A 390 -7.19 -30.69 15.01
C LYS A 390 -8.09 -30.36 13.81
N ARG A 391 -7.62 -30.67 12.59
CA ARG A 391 -8.39 -30.46 11.36
C ARG A 391 -8.58 -31.79 10.64
N VAL A 392 -9.83 -32.15 10.43
CA VAL A 392 -10.23 -33.29 9.61
C VAL A 392 -11.07 -32.77 8.47
N GLU A 393 -10.63 -33.00 7.24
CA GLU A 393 -11.32 -32.57 6.03
C GLU A 393 -11.74 -33.80 5.24
N LYS A 394 -13.03 -33.96 5.04
CA LYS A 394 -13.60 -35.05 4.29
C LYS A 394 -14.28 -34.55 3.03
N VAL A 395 -13.94 -35.17 1.91
CA VAL A 395 -14.45 -34.85 0.56
C VAL A 395 -14.98 -36.11 -0.09
N LEU A 396 -16.22 -36.06 -0.52
CA LEU A 396 -16.89 -37.09 -1.31
C LEU A 396 -16.92 -36.66 -2.77
N ILE A 397 -16.56 -37.56 -3.69
CA ILE A 397 -16.49 -37.26 -5.12
C ILE A 397 -17.32 -38.27 -5.89
N ALA A 398 -18.28 -37.78 -6.68
CA ALA A 398 -19.15 -38.56 -7.55
C ALA A 398 -18.76 -38.32 -9.01
N GLN A 399 -18.79 -39.35 -9.86
CA GLN A 399 -18.56 -39.21 -11.30
C GLN A 399 -19.77 -38.56 -11.98
N SER A 400 -19.53 -37.60 -12.86
CA SER A 400 -20.56 -36.91 -13.64
C SER A 400 -20.09 -36.74 -15.10
N GLY A 401 -20.40 -37.74 -15.92
CA GLY A 401 -19.88 -37.81 -17.30
C GLY A 401 -18.36 -37.95 -17.33
N LYS A 402 -17.68 -37.00 -17.99
CA LYS A 402 -16.21 -36.94 -18.03
C LYS A 402 -15.57 -36.17 -16.86
N ASP A 403 -16.38 -35.43 -16.11
CA ASP A 403 -15.97 -34.65 -14.95
C ASP A 403 -16.46 -35.31 -13.66
N TYR A 404 -16.13 -34.70 -12.52
CA TYR A 404 -16.57 -35.14 -11.21
C TYR A 404 -17.21 -33.99 -10.45
N ILE A 405 -18.17 -34.33 -9.59
CA ILE A 405 -18.78 -33.40 -8.65
C ILE A 405 -18.35 -33.83 -7.24
N ALA A 406 -17.71 -32.93 -6.53
CA ALA A 406 -17.34 -33.13 -5.15
C ALA A 406 -18.24 -32.38 -4.19
N GLN A 407 -18.35 -32.92 -2.99
CA GLN A 407 -19.00 -32.31 -1.83
C GLN A 407 -18.06 -32.43 -0.63
N ARG A 408 -17.82 -31.35 0.05
CA ARG A 408 -17.13 -31.37 1.35
C ARG A 408 -18.13 -31.72 2.45
N GLU A 409 -17.69 -32.50 3.42
CA GLU A 409 -18.51 -32.81 4.59
C GLU A 409 -18.89 -31.51 5.32
N ASN A 410 -20.14 -31.40 5.75
CA ASN A 410 -20.70 -30.22 6.44
C ASN A 410 -20.80 -28.94 5.61
N GLU A 411 -20.64 -29.01 4.30
CA GLU A 411 -20.86 -27.89 3.39
C GLU A 411 -21.94 -28.21 2.35
N PRO A 412 -22.90 -27.31 2.14
CA PRO A 412 -23.97 -27.55 1.14
C PRO A 412 -23.50 -27.32 -0.30
N SER A 413 -22.30 -26.80 -0.49
CA SER A 413 -21.75 -26.46 -1.82
C SER A 413 -21.28 -27.68 -2.58
N LEU A 414 -21.56 -27.71 -3.89
CA LEU A 414 -21.00 -28.67 -4.81
C LEU A 414 -19.87 -28.04 -5.61
N TYR A 415 -18.88 -28.85 -5.97
CA TYR A 415 -17.63 -28.47 -6.61
C TYR A 415 -17.42 -29.32 -7.86
N GLN A 416 -17.52 -28.75 -9.05
CA GLN A 416 -17.18 -29.47 -10.28
C GLN A 416 -15.68 -29.49 -10.47
N ILE A 417 -15.10 -30.67 -10.64
CA ILE A 417 -13.67 -30.88 -10.81
C ILE A 417 -13.43 -31.48 -12.20
N ASP A 418 -12.39 -31.03 -12.87
CA ASP A 418 -11.92 -31.62 -14.12
C ASP A 418 -11.51 -33.08 -13.90
N GLY A 419 -12.00 -33.97 -14.78
CA GLY A 419 -11.73 -35.41 -14.67
C GLY A 419 -10.24 -35.75 -14.64
N LYS A 420 -9.44 -35.03 -15.41
CA LYS A 420 -7.98 -35.22 -15.44
C LYS A 420 -7.33 -35.00 -14.06
N ASN A 421 -7.79 -34.01 -13.28
CA ASN A 421 -7.21 -33.74 -11.96
C ASN A 421 -7.55 -34.86 -10.96
N VAL A 422 -8.74 -35.42 -11.04
CA VAL A 422 -9.17 -36.55 -10.20
C VAL A 422 -8.42 -37.82 -10.58
N ASP A 423 -8.23 -38.06 -11.88
CA ASP A 423 -7.46 -39.21 -12.38
C ASP A 423 -5.99 -39.13 -11.98
N GLU A 424 -5.38 -37.95 -12.09
CA GLU A 424 -4.00 -37.70 -11.64
C GLU A 424 -3.84 -37.89 -10.13
N MET A 425 -4.78 -37.45 -9.32
CA MET A 425 -4.79 -37.65 -7.87
C MET A 425 -4.93 -39.14 -7.52
N THR A 426 -5.87 -39.84 -8.15
CA THR A 426 -6.09 -41.28 -7.94
C THR A 426 -4.86 -42.09 -8.36
N LYS A 427 -4.24 -41.72 -9.49
CA LYS A 427 -2.98 -42.32 -9.94
C LYS A 427 -1.87 -42.07 -8.92
N ALA A 428 -1.69 -40.83 -8.42
CA ALA A 428 -0.67 -40.51 -7.43
C ALA A 428 -0.85 -41.35 -6.15
N ALA A 429 -2.11 -41.60 -5.72
CA ALA A 429 -2.38 -42.48 -4.57
C ALA A 429 -1.95 -43.93 -4.83
N SER A 430 -2.15 -44.43 -6.05
CA SER A 430 -1.72 -45.80 -6.45
C SER A 430 -0.22 -45.92 -6.66
N ASP A 431 0.46 -44.84 -7.02
CA ASP A 431 1.89 -44.78 -7.31
C ASP A 431 2.76 -44.61 -6.03
N VAL A 432 2.14 -44.42 -4.85
CA VAL A 432 2.89 -44.37 -3.61
C VAL A 432 3.55 -45.72 -3.35
N LYS A 433 4.85 -45.73 -3.17
CA LYS A 433 5.70 -46.93 -3.04
C LYS A 433 6.40 -47.01 -1.70
N GLU A 434 6.84 -48.21 -1.33
CA GLU A 434 7.67 -48.44 -0.13
C GLU A 434 9.03 -47.73 -0.29
N ALA A 435 9.57 -47.23 0.81
CA ALA A 435 10.91 -46.66 0.85
C ALA A 435 11.94 -47.74 0.50
N PRO A 436 13.01 -47.39 -0.24
CA PRO A 436 14.08 -48.35 -0.50
C PRO A 436 14.72 -48.82 0.82
N ALA A 437 15.06 -50.11 0.87
CA ALA A 437 15.74 -50.65 2.04
C ALA A 437 17.04 -49.86 2.30
N PRO A 438 17.39 -49.60 3.57
CA PRO A 438 18.64 -48.91 3.88
C PRO A 438 19.83 -49.67 3.27
N ALA A 439 20.69 -48.96 2.54
CA ALA A 439 21.87 -49.56 1.98
C ALA A 439 22.67 -50.22 3.11
N LYS A 440 22.92 -51.52 3.01
CA LYS A 440 23.80 -52.23 3.97
C LYS A 440 25.13 -51.49 3.95
N LYS A 441 25.47 -50.83 5.05
CA LYS A 441 26.86 -50.34 5.22
C LYS A 441 27.82 -51.53 5.06
N LYS A 442 28.61 -51.52 4.00
CA LYS A 442 29.75 -52.42 3.83
C LYS A 442 30.87 -52.04 4.79
#